data_30c540933e62d51cbbc8be0c015a507a
#
_entry.id   30c540933e62d51cbbc8be0c015a507a
#
_cell.length_a   1.000
_cell.length_b   1.000
_cell.length_c   1.000
_cell.angle_alpha   90.00
_cell.angle_beta   90.00
_cell.angle_gamma   90.00
#
_symmetry.space_group_name_H-M   'P 1'
#
loop_
_entity.id
_entity.type
_entity.pdbx_description
1 polymer ?
#
loop_
_entity_poly.entity_id
_entity_poly.type
_entity_poly.pdbx_seq_one_letter_code
_entity_poly.pdbx_strand_id
1 'polypeptide(L)'
;TVRCEKCYQIQIKREYGSEENAKRRGSVHMKKRLISLLLSVAVLTTSVPVSTFADPSAGQEPAVSSEESQERGIDYKKNGGTFQENYQAPSEYPAAELPGAEDIRKPGYEFGGWYDNPELTGKAVTGLDTEDYEGNVVLYARWIERYYQVDIPSEVSVGQDSFTLKAKSGGFYENDQLSVAVHSENDWKLKSDNHEVSYELRDKDTNKIVENDAVIASLSADTKQTNRTFAAELTQKANYTGDYSDQLNFDISFRETEYTIQYVTDGGMVYRDNPDKPGESMEITQQKLPAGTTLNDLPLAVRKSSTFVGWCYDRECTDYVDSEDRLLGDLTLYA
;
A
#
# COMPACT_ATOMS: atom_id res chain seq x y z
N THR A 1 5.32 34.95 13.83
CA THR A 1 4.64 33.96 12.96
C THR A 1 5.71 33.12 12.28
N VAL A 2 5.69 31.84 12.47
CA VAL A 2 6.57 30.90 11.76
C VAL A 2 5.84 30.46 10.49
N ARG A 3 6.41 30.68 9.32
CA ARG A 3 5.78 30.36 8.04
C ARG A 3 6.41 29.09 7.47
N CYS A 4 5.58 28.10 7.12
CA CYS A 4 6.01 26.90 6.39
C CYS A 4 5.74 27.12 4.89
N GLU A 5 6.78 27.21 4.04
CA GLU A 5 6.60 27.41 2.59
C GLU A 5 6.21 26.13 1.82
N LYS A 6 6.26 24.97 2.45
CA LYS A 6 5.93 23.70 1.79
C LYS A 6 5.04 22.83 2.67
N CYS A 7 3.78 23.19 2.78
CA CYS A 7 2.78 22.25 3.25
C CYS A 7 2.33 21.40 2.09
N TYR A 8 2.81 20.17 2.05
CA TYR A 8 2.40 19.18 1.07
C TYR A 8 1.53 18.12 1.73
N GLN A 9 0.29 18.03 1.26
CA GLN A 9 -0.36 16.74 1.26
C GLN A 9 0.32 15.92 0.15
N ILE A 10 1.35 15.17 0.50
CA ILE A 10 2.02 14.30 -0.45
C ILE A 10 1.32 12.95 -0.38
N GLN A 11 0.35 12.74 -1.27
CA GLN A 11 -0.06 11.39 -1.64
C GLN A 11 0.89 10.94 -2.76
N ILE A 12 1.92 10.17 -2.43
CA ILE A 12 2.73 9.53 -3.45
C ILE A 12 2.06 8.21 -3.80
N LYS A 13 1.29 8.23 -4.87
CA LYS A 13 0.93 7.05 -5.62
C LYS A 13 2.10 6.79 -6.57
N ARG A 14 3.04 5.91 -6.23
CA ARG A 14 4.01 5.42 -7.19
C ARG A 14 3.27 4.48 -8.14
N GLU A 15 3.04 4.93 -9.36
CA GLU A 15 2.82 4.04 -10.48
C GLU A 15 4.20 3.45 -10.82
N TYR A 16 4.38 2.15 -10.60
CA TYR A 16 5.47 1.38 -11.17
C TYR A 16 5.24 1.31 -12.68
N GLY A 17 5.74 2.33 -13.39
CA GLY A 17 5.83 2.37 -14.84
C GLY A 17 7.29 2.55 -15.20
N SER A 18 7.80 1.64 -16.01
CA SER A 18 9.14 1.65 -16.62
C SER A 18 9.57 3.07 -17.01
N GLU A 19 10.76 3.48 -16.55
CA GLU A 19 11.47 4.66 -17.05
C GLU A 19 11.93 4.44 -18.50
N GLU A 20 10.99 4.49 -19.42
CA GLU A 20 11.31 4.73 -20.84
C GLU A 20 10.27 5.68 -21.42
N ASN A 21 10.62 6.96 -21.44
CA ASN A 21 10.20 7.97 -22.43
C ASN A 21 10.14 9.40 -21.87
N ALA A 22 11.23 9.86 -21.31
CA ALA A 22 11.45 11.28 -21.13
C ALA A 22 12.17 11.89 -22.36
N LYS A 23 11.65 11.65 -23.59
CA LYS A 23 12.00 12.46 -24.77
C LYS A 23 11.02 12.20 -25.92
N ARG A 24 9.83 12.81 -25.84
CA ARG A 24 9.10 13.32 -27.02
C ARG A 24 7.92 14.19 -26.55
N ARG A 25 8.08 15.49 -26.64
CA ARG A 25 6.95 16.43 -26.64
C ARG A 25 6.09 16.13 -27.87
N GLY A 26 4.86 15.73 -27.62
CA GLY A 26 3.84 15.56 -28.65
C GLY A 26 2.47 15.54 -27.97
N SER A 27 1.74 16.64 -28.14
CA SER A 27 0.33 16.77 -27.75
C SER A 27 -0.49 15.61 -28.31
N VAL A 28 -1.14 14.82 -27.45
CA VAL A 28 -2.14 13.84 -27.88
C VAL A 28 -3.49 14.18 -27.26
N HIS A 29 -4.40 14.58 -28.13
CA HIS A 29 -5.82 14.76 -27.86
C HIS A 29 -6.44 13.40 -27.51
N MET A 30 -6.98 13.27 -26.30
CA MET A 30 -7.80 12.11 -25.92
C MET A 30 -9.20 12.23 -26.48
N LYS A 31 -9.52 11.41 -27.48
CA LYS A 31 -10.89 11.16 -27.91
C LYS A 31 -11.56 10.16 -26.99
N LYS A 32 -12.56 10.62 -26.23
CA LYS A 32 -13.49 9.75 -25.50
C LYS A 32 -14.30 8.90 -26.48
N ARG A 33 -14.18 7.59 -26.42
CA ARG A 33 -15.13 6.67 -27.07
C ARG A 33 -16.10 6.15 -26.02
N LEU A 34 -17.35 6.58 -26.12
CA LEU A 34 -18.49 5.93 -25.46
C LEU A 34 -18.76 4.62 -26.18
N ILE A 35 -18.71 3.51 -25.47
CA ILE A 35 -19.24 2.23 -25.95
C ILE A 35 -20.56 2.01 -25.20
N SER A 36 -21.66 2.15 -25.94
CA SER A 36 -23.00 1.81 -25.50
C SER A 36 -23.21 0.32 -25.73
N LEU A 37 -23.40 -0.44 -24.66
CA LEU A 37 -23.80 -1.86 -24.75
C LEU A 37 -25.31 -1.95 -24.55
N LEU A 38 -26.02 -2.27 -25.62
CA LEU A 38 -27.44 -2.62 -25.61
C LEU A 38 -27.57 -4.08 -25.14
N LEU A 39 -28.19 -4.30 -23.99
CA LEU A 39 -28.60 -5.62 -23.53
C LEU A 39 -30.03 -5.88 -24.04
N SER A 40 -30.15 -6.86 -24.94
CA SER A 40 -31.45 -7.41 -25.38
C SER A 40 -31.87 -8.51 -24.43
N VAL A 41 -32.96 -8.30 -23.71
CA VAL A 41 -33.61 -9.34 -22.89
C VAL A 41 -34.58 -10.11 -23.79
N ALA A 42 -34.32 -11.38 -24.01
CA ALA A 42 -35.27 -12.31 -24.63
C ALA A 42 -36.05 -13.05 -23.53
N VAL A 43 -37.30 -12.71 -23.38
CA VAL A 43 -38.26 -13.46 -22.54
C VAL A 43 -38.78 -14.64 -23.32
N LEU A 44 -38.46 -15.84 -22.90
CA LEU A 44 -39.08 -17.08 -23.37
C LEU A 44 -40.13 -17.53 -22.34
N THR A 45 -41.39 -17.32 -22.67
CA THR A 45 -42.52 -17.89 -21.97
C THR A 45 -42.80 -19.28 -22.53
N THR A 46 -42.67 -20.34 -21.72
CA THR A 46 -43.20 -21.66 -22.01
C THR A 46 -44.35 -21.95 -21.06
N SER A 47 -45.53 -22.06 -21.64
CA SER A 47 -46.75 -22.49 -20.97
C SER A 47 -46.75 -24.03 -20.83
N VAL A 48 -47.05 -24.50 -19.62
CA VAL A 48 -47.29 -25.93 -19.33
C VAL A 48 -48.78 -26.13 -19.04
N PRO A 49 -49.44 -27.14 -19.60
CA PRO A 49 -50.86 -27.36 -19.38
C PRO A 49 -51.13 -28.05 -18.04
N VAL A 50 -52.15 -27.56 -17.37
CA VAL A 50 -52.77 -28.15 -16.18
C VAL A 50 -53.56 -29.38 -16.56
N SER A 51 -53.35 -30.51 -15.89
CA SER A 51 -54.28 -31.60 -15.83
C SER A 51 -54.66 -31.89 -14.37
N THR A 52 -55.93 -31.65 -14.11
CA THR A 52 -56.60 -31.97 -12.85
C THR A 52 -57.04 -33.45 -12.85
N PHE A 53 -56.69 -34.17 -11.77
CA PHE A 53 -57.51 -35.28 -11.29
C PHE A 53 -57.56 -35.27 -9.76
N ALA A 54 -58.76 -35.17 -9.24
CA ALA A 54 -59.08 -35.38 -7.84
C ALA A 54 -59.37 -36.86 -7.61
N ASP A 55 -58.95 -37.38 -6.46
CA ASP A 55 -59.86 -38.17 -5.59
C ASP A 55 -59.21 -38.45 -4.22
N PRO A 56 -60.02 -38.59 -3.16
CA PRO A 56 -59.62 -38.40 -1.81
C PRO A 56 -59.51 -39.73 -1.07
N SER A 57 -58.59 -39.79 -0.11
CA SER A 57 -58.82 -40.33 1.23
C SER A 57 -57.54 -40.84 1.90
N ALA A 58 -57.46 -40.48 3.14
CA ALA A 58 -56.82 -41.18 4.26
C ALA A 58 -55.32 -40.93 4.51
N GLY A 59 -55.04 -40.41 5.69
CA GLY A 59 -53.82 -40.62 6.46
C GLY A 59 -52.98 -39.34 6.67
N GLN A 60 -53.34 -38.56 7.70
CA GLN A 60 -52.45 -37.57 8.26
C GLN A 60 -51.32 -38.31 8.99
N GLU A 61 -50.16 -38.34 8.35
CA GLU A 61 -48.90 -38.36 9.11
C GLU A 61 -48.38 -36.94 9.16
N PRO A 62 -47.80 -36.47 10.29
CA PRO A 62 -47.22 -35.13 10.36
C PRO A 62 -46.04 -35.10 9.41
N ALA A 63 -46.10 -34.24 8.41
CA ALA A 63 -44.96 -33.89 7.59
C ALA A 63 -43.87 -33.32 8.54
N VAL A 64 -42.86 -34.12 8.80
CA VAL A 64 -41.57 -33.62 9.23
C VAL A 64 -41.07 -32.77 8.07
N SER A 65 -41.22 -31.48 8.17
CA SER A 65 -40.51 -30.54 7.30
C SER A 65 -39.03 -30.82 7.53
N SER A 66 -38.40 -31.56 6.61
CA SER A 66 -36.98 -31.51 6.44
C SER A 66 -36.69 -30.05 6.05
N GLU A 67 -36.32 -29.23 7.03
CA GLU A 67 -35.58 -28.03 6.75
C GLU A 67 -34.33 -28.50 6.00
N GLU A 68 -34.34 -28.38 4.65
CA GLU A 68 -33.13 -28.42 3.86
C GLU A 68 -32.22 -27.41 4.48
N SER A 69 -31.18 -27.88 5.19
CA SER A 69 -30.16 -27.03 5.72
C SER A 69 -29.48 -26.34 4.52
N GLN A 70 -29.90 -25.13 4.20
CA GLN A 70 -29.23 -24.33 3.19
C GLN A 70 -27.75 -24.26 3.58
N GLU A 71 -26.89 -24.79 2.71
CA GLU A 71 -25.45 -24.63 2.87
C GLU A 71 -25.13 -23.13 2.89
N ARG A 72 -24.50 -22.66 3.96
CA ARG A 72 -24.14 -21.26 4.19
C ARG A 72 -22.61 -21.10 4.21
N GLY A 73 -21.98 -21.57 3.15
CA GLY A 73 -20.53 -21.56 2.99
C GLY A 73 -19.99 -20.17 2.66
N ILE A 74 -18.72 -19.92 3.07
CA ILE A 74 -17.99 -18.72 2.72
C ILE A 74 -16.81 -19.12 1.82
N ASP A 75 -16.75 -18.54 0.61
CA ASP A 75 -15.62 -18.68 -0.32
C ASP A 75 -14.80 -17.37 -0.33
N TYR A 76 -13.52 -17.43 0.04
CA TYR A 76 -12.62 -16.26 0.10
C TYR A 76 -11.77 -16.14 -1.17
N LYS A 77 -12.05 -15.15 -2.00
CA LYS A 77 -11.20 -14.72 -3.12
C LYS A 77 -10.15 -13.75 -2.59
N LYS A 78 -8.98 -14.26 -2.24
CA LYS A 78 -7.91 -13.53 -1.56
C LYS A 78 -7.19 -12.50 -2.43
N ASN A 79 -7.40 -12.49 -3.74
CA ASN A 79 -6.84 -11.53 -4.70
C ASN A 79 -5.31 -11.36 -4.56
N GLY A 80 -4.59 -12.49 -4.49
CA GLY A 80 -3.14 -12.54 -4.33
C GLY A 80 -2.64 -12.40 -2.89
N GLY A 81 -3.53 -12.36 -1.90
CA GLY A 81 -3.17 -12.47 -0.49
C GLY A 81 -3.13 -13.92 -0.01
N THR A 82 -2.52 -14.12 1.15
CA THR A 82 -2.44 -15.40 1.86
C THR A 82 -2.87 -15.24 3.31
N PHE A 83 -3.60 -16.20 3.85
CA PHE A 83 -3.85 -16.23 5.28
C PHE A 83 -2.56 -16.50 6.04
N GLN A 84 -2.48 -15.95 7.25
CA GLN A 84 -1.35 -16.18 8.15
C GLN A 84 -1.19 -17.69 8.45
N GLU A 85 0.03 -18.10 8.71
CA GLU A 85 0.33 -19.45 9.13
C GLU A 85 -0.47 -19.78 10.40
N ASN A 86 -1.14 -20.93 10.41
CA ASN A 86 -2.02 -21.40 11.50
C ASN A 86 -3.35 -20.63 11.68
N TYR A 87 -3.68 -19.64 10.86
CA TYR A 87 -5.01 -19.04 10.88
C TYR A 87 -6.00 -19.86 10.06
N GLN A 88 -7.16 -20.16 10.66
CA GLN A 88 -8.26 -20.86 10.00
C GLN A 88 -9.45 -19.90 9.84
N ALA A 89 -9.68 -19.48 8.61
CA ALA A 89 -10.82 -18.62 8.29
C ALA A 89 -12.15 -19.40 8.49
N PRO A 90 -13.19 -18.76 9.00
CA PRO A 90 -14.53 -19.35 9.06
C PRO A 90 -14.97 -19.82 7.68
N SER A 91 -15.47 -21.04 7.57
CA SER A 91 -15.97 -21.62 6.30
C SER A 91 -17.48 -21.49 6.13
N GLU A 92 -18.19 -21.13 7.18
CA GLU A 92 -19.66 -21.04 7.21
C GLU A 92 -20.09 -19.79 7.99
N TYR A 93 -21.33 -19.32 7.77
CA TYR A 93 -21.91 -18.21 8.51
C TYR A 93 -23.29 -18.59 9.12
N PRO A 94 -23.75 -17.90 10.18
CA PRO A 94 -23.14 -16.70 10.77
C PRO A 94 -21.81 -17.03 11.43
N ALA A 95 -20.76 -16.27 11.09
CA ALA A 95 -19.44 -16.36 11.70
C ALA A 95 -19.31 -15.29 12.78
N ALA A 96 -18.56 -15.59 13.83
CA ALA A 96 -18.30 -14.63 14.90
C ALA A 96 -17.59 -13.38 14.40
N GLU A 97 -16.56 -13.59 13.55
CA GLU A 97 -15.77 -12.51 12.93
C GLU A 97 -15.22 -12.98 11.58
N LEU A 98 -15.14 -12.08 10.61
CA LEU A 98 -14.43 -12.32 9.36
C LEU A 98 -12.93 -12.07 9.54
N PRO A 99 -12.06 -12.70 8.71
CA PRO A 99 -10.62 -12.47 8.78
C PRO A 99 -10.27 -10.98 8.70
N GLY A 100 -9.51 -10.47 9.68
CA GLY A 100 -9.04 -9.10 9.75
C GLY A 100 -7.68 -8.86 9.10
N ALA A 101 -7.13 -7.66 9.27
CA ALA A 101 -5.84 -7.29 8.70
C ALA A 101 -4.66 -8.06 9.30
N GLU A 102 -4.81 -8.60 10.51
CA GLU A 102 -3.85 -9.46 11.19
C GLU A 102 -3.86 -10.91 10.68
N ASP A 103 -4.96 -11.33 10.04
CA ASP A 103 -5.18 -12.72 9.63
C ASP A 103 -4.78 -13.00 8.19
N ILE A 104 -4.69 -11.95 7.36
CA ILE A 104 -4.38 -12.08 5.93
C ILE A 104 -3.31 -11.07 5.52
N ARG A 105 -2.37 -11.50 4.68
CA ARG A 105 -1.26 -10.69 4.19
C ARG A 105 -1.15 -10.68 2.68
N LYS A 106 -0.72 -9.52 2.15
CA LYS A 106 -0.18 -9.36 0.79
C LYS A 106 0.98 -8.38 0.89
N PRO A 107 2.23 -8.81 0.63
CA PRO A 107 3.40 -7.93 0.76
C PRO A 107 3.26 -6.64 -0.06
N GLY A 108 3.60 -5.50 0.54
CA GLY A 108 3.47 -4.18 -0.09
C GLY A 108 2.05 -3.62 -0.16
N TYR A 109 1.09 -4.30 0.45
CA TYR A 109 -0.31 -3.86 0.48
C TYR A 109 -0.86 -3.88 1.89
N GLU A 110 -1.82 -3.00 2.14
CA GLU A 110 -2.66 -3.01 3.33
C GLU A 110 -4.00 -3.67 3.00
N PHE A 111 -4.50 -4.49 3.92
CA PHE A 111 -5.83 -5.10 3.75
C PHE A 111 -6.91 -4.04 3.90
N GLY A 112 -7.73 -3.89 2.88
CA GLY A 112 -8.79 -2.89 2.78
C GLY A 112 -10.20 -3.43 3.06
N GLY A 113 -10.31 -4.68 3.57
CA GLY A 113 -11.58 -5.33 3.90
C GLY A 113 -12.06 -6.34 2.86
N TRP A 114 -13.13 -7.05 3.23
CA TRP A 114 -13.84 -7.98 2.36
C TRP A 114 -14.99 -7.29 1.64
N TYR A 115 -15.27 -7.70 0.42
CA TYR A 115 -16.36 -7.20 -0.41
C TYR A 115 -17.14 -8.39 -0.97
N ASP A 116 -18.46 -8.27 -1.10
CA ASP A 116 -19.37 -9.29 -1.66
C ASP A 116 -19.51 -9.22 -3.18
N ASN A 117 -18.67 -8.40 -3.82
CA ASN A 117 -18.66 -8.24 -5.28
C ASN A 117 -17.20 -8.11 -5.81
N PRO A 118 -16.92 -8.63 -7.02
CA PRO A 118 -15.57 -8.61 -7.60
C PRO A 118 -15.07 -7.21 -7.99
N GLU A 119 -15.97 -6.23 -8.17
CA GLU A 119 -15.65 -4.83 -8.47
C GLU A 119 -15.14 -4.09 -7.23
N LEU A 120 -15.21 -4.68 -6.03
CA LEU A 120 -14.78 -4.09 -4.75
C LEU A 120 -15.43 -2.73 -4.48
N THR A 121 -16.71 -2.60 -4.84
CA THR A 121 -17.50 -1.37 -4.68
C THR A 121 -18.41 -1.44 -3.46
N GLY A 122 -18.91 -0.28 -3.02
CA GLY A 122 -19.78 -0.20 -1.85
C GLY A 122 -19.00 -0.16 -0.53
N LYS A 123 -19.58 -0.75 0.51
CA LYS A 123 -18.98 -0.85 1.85
C LYS A 123 -18.35 -2.23 2.02
N ALA A 124 -17.24 -2.26 2.77
CA ALA A 124 -16.67 -3.53 3.19
C ALA A 124 -17.66 -4.31 4.07
N VAL A 125 -17.72 -5.61 3.85
CA VAL A 125 -18.50 -6.57 4.66
C VAL A 125 -17.77 -6.76 5.99
N THR A 126 -18.43 -6.46 7.08
CA THR A 126 -17.88 -6.59 8.44
C THR A 126 -18.38 -7.82 9.19
N GLY A 127 -19.44 -8.46 8.69
CA GLY A 127 -20.02 -9.69 9.22
C GLY A 127 -21.01 -10.26 8.22
N LEU A 128 -21.33 -11.54 8.37
CA LEU A 128 -22.33 -12.25 7.59
C LEU A 128 -23.39 -12.79 8.56
N ASP A 129 -24.61 -12.36 8.40
CA ASP A 129 -25.74 -12.92 9.12
C ASP A 129 -26.78 -13.54 8.16
N THR A 130 -27.73 -14.24 8.71
CA THR A 130 -28.74 -14.97 7.93
C THR A 130 -29.93 -14.12 7.52
N GLU A 131 -29.97 -12.85 7.94
CA GLU A 131 -31.01 -11.90 7.52
C GLU A 131 -30.61 -11.19 6.23
N ASP A 132 -29.28 -10.91 6.06
CA ASP A 132 -28.76 -10.18 4.92
C ASP A 132 -28.29 -11.08 3.77
N TYR A 133 -27.93 -12.36 4.07
CA TYR A 133 -27.37 -13.28 3.09
C TYR A 133 -28.09 -14.63 3.05
N GLU A 134 -28.31 -15.12 1.84
CA GLU A 134 -28.91 -16.45 1.57
C GLU A 134 -27.91 -17.34 0.81
N GLY A 135 -27.79 -18.62 1.20
CA GLY A 135 -26.92 -19.60 0.53
C GLY A 135 -25.42 -19.31 0.68
N ASN A 136 -24.62 -19.72 -0.28
CA ASN A 136 -23.17 -19.52 -0.25
C ASN A 136 -22.78 -18.10 -0.62
N VAL A 137 -21.83 -17.51 0.11
CA VAL A 137 -21.31 -16.16 -0.09
C VAL A 137 -19.86 -16.20 -0.59
N VAL A 138 -19.55 -15.35 -1.57
CA VAL A 138 -18.18 -15.15 -2.06
C VAL A 138 -17.67 -13.80 -1.60
N LEU A 139 -16.57 -13.78 -0.85
CA LEU A 139 -15.93 -12.56 -0.36
C LEU A 139 -14.61 -12.30 -1.11
N TYR A 140 -14.45 -11.07 -1.58
CA TYR A 140 -13.28 -10.63 -2.33
C TYR A 140 -12.43 -9.70 -1.47
N ALA A 141 -11.14 -10.03 -1.29
CA ALA A 141 -10.20 -9.18 -0.58
C ALA A 141 -9.88 -7.93 -1.39
N ARG A 142 -10.00 -6.75 -0.77
CA ARG A 142 -9.47 -5.49 -1.29
C ARG A 142 -8.08 -5.25 -0.75
N TRP A 143 -7.16 -4.82 -1.62
CA TRP A 143 -5.80 -4.47 -1.27
C TRP A 143 -5.51 -3.03 -1.63
N ILE A 144 -4.88 -2.28 -0.71
CA ILE A 144 -4.47 -0.89 -0.86
C ILE A 144 -2.95 -0.89 -0.99
N GLU A 145 -2.42 -0.36 -2.10
CA GLU A 145 -0.98 -0.26 -2.32
C GLU A 145 -0.28 0.57 -1.24
N ARG A 146 1.02 0.32 -1.06
CA ARG A 146 1.88 1.07 -0.15
C ARG A 146 1.70 2.59 -0.30
N TYR A 147 1.44 3.28 0.80
CA TYR A 147 1.27 4.72 0.84
C TYR A 147 1.80 5.32 2.15
N TYR A 148 2.03 6.62 2.14
CA TYR A 148 2.16 7.43 3.35
C TYR A 148 1.54 8.82 3.14
N GLN A 149 1.18 9.44 4.26
CA GLN A 149 0.67 10.80 4.32
C GLN A 149 1.27 11.50 5.54
N VAL A 150 1.72 12.75 5.35
CA VAL A 150 2.21 13.62 6.44
C VAL A 150 1.46 14.93 6.37
N ASP A 151 0.79 15.30 7.46
CA ASP A 151 0.04 16.54 7.60
C ASP A 151 0.81 17.47 8.56
N ILE A 152 1.19 18.64 8.07
CA ILE A 152 1.93 19.67 8.79
C ILE A 152 1.20 21.00 8.57
N PRO A 153 0.94 21.84 9.61
CA PRO A 153 0.30 23.13 9.43
C PRO A 153 1.20 24.10 8.66
N SER A 154 0.60 25.02 7.90
CA SER A 154 1.33 26.02 7.11
C SER A 154 1.92 27.15 7.92
N GLU A 155 1.34 27.44 9.07
CA GLU A 155 1.76 28.54 9.95
C GLU A 155 1.58 28.13 11.40
N VAL A 156 2.48 28.60 12.25
CA VAL A 156 2.43 28.41 13.70
C VAL A 156 2.77 29.73 14.39
N SER A 157 1.96 30.13 15.36
CA SER A 157 2.22 31.32 16.19
C SER A 157 3.10 30.96 17.37
N VAL A 158 4.21 31.67 17.53
CA VAL A 158 5.12 31.45 18.65
C VAL A 158 4.52 31.99 19.95
N GLY A 159 4.54 31.17 21.00
CA GLY A 159 4.11 31.56 22.36
C GLY A 159 2.62 31.46 22.61
N GLN A 160 1.78 31.08 21.65
CA GLN A 160 0.34 31.00 21.82
C GLN A 160 -0.24 29.62 21.49
N ASP A 161 0.28 28.96 20.46
CA ASP A 161 -0.31 27.75 19.94
C ASP A 161 0.68 26.57 19.96
N SER A 162 0.11 25.38 20.12
CA SER A 162 0.76 24.13 19.75
C SER A 162 0.24 23.67 18.39
N PHE A 163 1.09 23.01 17.62
CA PHE A 163 0.67 22.36 16.39
C PHE A 163 0.90 20.84 16.48
N THR A 164 0.14 20.10 15.72
CA THR A 164 0.28 18.65 15.64
C THR A 164 0.71 18.24 14.25
N LEU A 165 1.85 17.57 14.15
CA LEU A 165 2.25 16.81 12.98
C LEU A 165 1.53 15.47 13.05
N LYS A 166 0.83 15.10 11.98
CA LYS A 166 0.18 13.80 11.84
C LYS A 166 0.82 13.05 10.69
N ALA A 167 1.19 11.81 10.92
CA ALA A 167 1.68 10.95 9.86
C ALA A 167 1.00 9.58 9.94
N LYS A 168 0.71 9.00 8.78
CA LYS A 168 0.16 7.65 8.64
C LYS A 168 0.72 6.96 7.41
N SER A 169 0.78 5.64 7.46
CA SER A 169 1.21 4.79 6.35
C SER A 169 0.41 3.50 6.30
N GLY A 170 0.48 2.80 5.15
CA GLY A 170 -0.04 1.45 4.97
C GLY A 170 0.74 0.72 3.91
N GLY A 171 0.73 -0.62 3.97
CA GLY A 171 1.42 -1.47 3.02
C GLY A 171 2.96 -1.41 3.08
N PHE A 172 3.55 -0.94 4.17
CA PHE A 172 5.00 -0.92 4.34
C PHE A 172 5.56 -2.34 4.44
N TYR A 173 6.69 -2.57 3.79
CA TYR A 173 7.50 -3.76 3.98
C TYR A 173 8.27 -3.68 5.30
N GLU A 174 8.83 -4.80 5.76
CA GLU A 174 9.42 -4.97 7.09
C GLU A 174 10.43 -3.87 7.48
N ASN A 175 11.30 -3.47 6.56
CA ASN A 175 12.34 -2.47 6.81
C ASN A 175 12.05 -1.10 6.19
N ASP A 176 10.84 -0.88 5.68
CA ASP A 176 10.42 0.44 5.22
C ASP A 176 10.38 1.42 6.39
N GLN A 177 10.93 2.60 6.19
CA GLN A 177 10.95 3.64 7.20
C GLN A 177 10.73 5.01 6.58
N LEU A 178 9.72 5.72 7.07
CA LEU A 178 9.52 7.15 6.83
C LEU A 178 10.09 7.92 8.02
N SER A 179 10.83 8.99 7.76
CA SER A 179 11.30 9.91 8.77
C SER A 179 10.97 11.34 8.38
N VAL A 180 10.57 12.15 9.34
CA VAL A 180 10.32 13.59 9.18
C VAL A 180 11.29 14.33 10.09
N ALA A 181 12.20 15.07 9.49
CA ALA A 181 13.12 15.96 10.22
C ALA A 181 12.66 17.41 10.06
N VAL A 182 13.09 18.28 10.96
CA VAL A 182 12.77 19.71 10.93
C VAL A 182 14.04 20.54 11.00
N HIS A 183 14.10 21.59 10.19
CA HIS A 183 15.18 22.55 10.14
C HIS A 183 14.65 23.98 10.18
N SER A 184 15.19 24.81 11.10
CA SER A 184 14.94 26.25 11.15
C SER A 184 15.95 26.98 10.25
N GLU A 185 15.52 27.77 9.28
CA GLU A 185 16.43 28.53 8.40
C GLU A 185 17.26 29.59 9.16
N ASN A 186 16.74 30.06 10.27
CA ASN A 186 17.37 31.10 11.05
C ASN A 186 17.96 30.62 12.38
N ASP A 187 18.20 29.29 12.48
CA ASP A 187 18.78 28.68 13.68
C ASP A 187 18.00 29.02 14.96
N TRP A 188 16.68 28.76 14.92
CA TRP A 188 15.71 29.00 15.99
C TRP A 188 15.61 30.48 16.43
N LYS A 189 15.74 31.39 15.45
CA LYS A 189 15.58 32.82 15.65
C LYS A 189 14.47 33.36 14.73
N LEU A 190 13.54 34.06 15.34
CA LEU A 190 12.59 34.90 14.59
C LEU A 190 13.31 36.21 14.21
N LYS A 191 13.20 36.59 12.96
CA LYS A 191 13.84 37.83 12.43
C LYS A 191 12.78 38.82 11.97
N SER A 192 13.12 40.11 12.18
CA SER A 192 12.41 41.28 11.67
C SER A 192 13.44 42.34 11.33
N ASP A 193 13.54 42.73 10.06
CA ASP A 193 14.54 43.71 9.57
C ASP A 193 15.94 43.51 10.19
N ASN A 194 16.28 44.35 11.21
CA ASN A 194 17.56 44.34 11.90
C ASN A 194 17.48 43.73 13.31
N HIS A 195 16.35 43.11 13.68
CA HIS A 195 16.15 42.60 15.04
C HIS A 195 15.89 41.09 14.97
N GLU A 196 16.36 40.41 15.98
CA GLU A 196 16.10 38.98 16.16
C GLU A 196 15.68 38.65 17.59
N VAL A 197 14.90 37.58 17.75
CA VAL A 197 14.51 37.01 19.03
C VAL A 197 14.55 35.50 18.96
N SER A 198 15.22 34.90 19.94
CA SER A 198 15.34 33.43 19.98
C SER A 198 14.10 32.79 20.49
N TYR A 199 13.78 31.62 19.92
CA TYR A 199 12.72 30.73 20.34
C TYR A 199 13.23 29.29 20.36
N GLU A 200 12.46 28.39 20.97
CA GLU A 200 12.72 26.97 20.91
C GLU A 200 11.46 26.25 20.42
N LEU A 201 11.65 25.16 19.70
CA LEU A 201 10.60 24.22 19.39
C LEU A 201 10.62 23.10 20.42
N ARG A 202 9.52 22.95 21.17
CA ARG A 202 9.40 21.93 22.21
C ARG A 202 8.41 20.87 21.83
N ASP A 203 8.85 19.63 21.89
CA ASP A 203 7.99 18.47 21.79
C ASP A 203 7.17 18.34 23.08
N LYS A 204 5.87 18.46 22.99
CA LYS A 204 4.97 18.44 24.15
C LYS A 204 4.76 17.04 24.72
N ASP A 205 4.98 16.01 23.93
CA ASP A 205 4.81 14.62 24.36
C ASP A 205 6.01 14.14 25.20
N THR A 206 7.21 14.60 24.87
CA THR A 206 8.45 14.23 25.57
C THR A 206 9.05 15.35 26.43
N ASN A 207 8.53 16.57 26.29
CA ASN A 207 9.04 17.80 26.90
C ASN A 207 10.51 18.12 26.54
N LYS A 208 10.99 17.64 25.40
CA LYS A 208 12.35 17.91 24.91
C LYS A 208 12.37 19.05 23.91
N ILE A 209 13.49 19.81 23.91
CA ILE A 209 13.78 20.79 22.87
C ILE A 209 14.16 20.02 21.60
N VAL A 210 13.68 20.49 20.46
CA VAL A 210 13.98 19.96 19.14
C VAL A 210 15.18 20.71 18.57
N GLU A 211 16.22 19.97 18.26
CA GLU A 211 17.42 20.49 17.60
C GLU A 211 17.21 20.61 16.09
N ASN A 212 18.02 21.41 15.38
CA ASN A 212 18.01 21.44 13.93
C ASN A 212 18.33 20.06 13.36
N ASP A 213 17.66 19.70 12.28
CA ASP A 213 17.78 18.42 11.58
C ASP A 213 17.36 17.20 12.42
N ALA A 214 16.74 17.43 13.58
CA ALA A 214 16.23 16.34 14.40
C ALA A 214 15.05 15.64 13.73
N VAL A 215 15.03 14.30 13.78
CA VAL A 215 13.87 13.51 13.39
C VAL A 215 12.78 13.65 14.45
N ILE A 216 11.67 14.24 14.07
CA ILE A 216 10.54 14.56 14.96
C ILE A 216 9.37 13.57 14.84
N ALA A 217 9.32 12.81 13.77
CA ALA A 217 8.36 11.74 13.58
C ALA A 217 8.94 10.64 12.68
N SER A 218 8.53 9.40 12.92
CA SER A 218 8.88 8.27 12.07
C SER A 218 7.72 7.27 11.98
N LEU A 219 7.63 6.58 10.84
CA LEU A 219 6.73 5.47 10.59
C LEU A 219 7.55 4.25 10.13
N SER A 220 7.03 3.07 10.44
CA SER A 220 7.57 1.78 10.01
C SER A 220 6.42 0.83 9.71
N ALA A 221 6.72 -0.41 9.33
CA ALA A 221 5.71 -1.45 9.18
C ALA A 221 4.88 -1.66 10.46
N ASP A 222 5.54 -1.54 11.63
CA ASP A 222 4.89 -1.70 12.94
C ASP A 222 4.23 -0.41 13.44
N THR A 223 4.81 0.74 13.10
CA THR A 223 4.30 2.05 13.52
C THR A 223 3.61 2.74 12.35
N LYS A 224 2.36 2.38 12.10
CA LYS A 224 1.58 2.85 10.94
C LYS A 224 1.02 4.26 11.09
N GLN A 225 0.98 4.81 12.30
CA GLN A 225 0.46 6.14 12.58
C GLN A 225 1.21 6.79 13.73
N THR A 226 1.49 8.08 13.61
CA THR A 226 2.01 8.91 14.70
C THR A 226 1.38 10.29 14.68
N ASN A 227 1.13 10.83 15.87
CA ASN A 227 0.71 12.20 16.09
C ASN A 227 1.69 12.79 17.10
N ARG A 228 2.37 13.88 16.72
CA ARG A 228 3.35 14.55 17.58
C ARG A 228 2.97 16.00 17.73
N THR A 229 2.89 16.47 18.99
CA THR A 229 2.48 17.84 19.30
C THR A 229 3.69 18.67 19.70
N PHE A 230 3.83 19.84 19.08
CA PHE A 230 4.95 20.76 19.29
C PHE A 230 4.45 22.15 19.64
N ALA A 231 5.22 22.88 20.45
CA ALA A 231 4.99 24.29 20.70
C ALA A 231 6.27 25.08 20.41
N ALA A 232 6.13 26.21 19.74
CA ALA A 232 7.18 27.17 19.56
C ALA A 232 7.09 28.22 20.69
N GLU A 233 8.13 28.30 21.52
CA GLU A 233 8.15 29.14 22.73
C GLU A 233 9.31 30.13 22.67
N LEU A 234 9.05 31.42 22.99
CA LEU A 234 10.13 32.41 23.07
C LEU A 234 11.03 32.10 24.26
N THR A 235 12.32 32.09 24.05
CA THR A 235 13.31 31.95 25.13
C THR A 235 13.64 33.30 25.83
N GLN A 236 13.26 34.41 25.20
CA GLN A 236 13.42 35.76 25.72
C GLN A 236 12.33 36.68 25.17
N LYS A 237 12.06 37.79 25.83
CA LYS A 237 11.13 38.80 25.31
C LYS A 237 11.76 39.58 24.16
N ALA A 238 10.96 39.88 23.13
CA ALA A 238 11.36 40.80 22.09
C ALA A 238 11.50 42.23 22.69
N ASN A 239 12.61 42.90 22.37
CA ASN A 239 12.89 44.26 22.86
C ASN A 239 12.25 45.33 21.96
N TYR A 240 11.81 44.98 20.78
CA TYR A 240 11.23 45.88 19.77
C TYR A 240 9.91 45.35 19.28
N THR A 241 9.00 46.23 18.95
CA THR A 241 7.75 45.87 18.29
C THR A 241 7.98 45.66 16.79
N GLY A 242 7.35 44.66 16.22
CA GLY A 242 7.47 44.37 14.80
C GLY A 242 6.93 42.94 14.50
N ASP A 243 6.84 42.64 13.20
CA ASP A 243 6.53 41.30 12.72
C ASP A 243 7.82 40.49 12.63
N TYR A 244 7.89 39.44 13.40
CA TYR A 244 9.03 38.53 13.43
C TYR A 244 8.65 37.19 12.83
N SER A 245 9.49 36.62 11.99
CA SER A 245 9.25 35.34 11.36
C SER A 245 10.51 34.49 11.24
N ASP A 246 10.30 33.17 11.19
CA ASP A 246 11.28 32.17 10.76
C ASP A 246 10.58 31.19 9.82
N GLN A 247 11.36 30.49 9.02
CA GLN A 247 10.90 29.44 8.16
C GLN A 247 11.36 28.09 8.68
N LEU A 248 10.41 27.17 8.90
CA LEU A 248 10.69 25.79 9.22
C LEU A 248 10.58 24.95 7.93
N ASN A 249 11.64 24.25 7.63
CA ASN A 249 11.67 23.26 6.55
C ASN A 249 11.51 21.87 7.16
N PHE A 250 10.64 21.07 6.56
CA PHE A 250 10.43 19.68 6.95
C PHE A 250 10.98 18.78 5.85
N ASP A 251 11.98 18.00 6.19
CA ASP A 251 12.57 17.01 5.30
C ASP A 251 11.92 15.64 5.53
N ILE A 252 11.24 15.15 4.50
CA ILE A 252 10.56 13.85 4.52
C ILE A 252 11.41 12.88 3.73
N SER A 253 12.06 11.94 4.41
CA SER A 253 12.86 10.89 3.81
C SER A 253 12.18 9.53 3.95
N PHE A 254 12.26 8.73 2.89
CA PHE A 254 11.72 7.37 2.86
C PHE A 254 12.83 6.39 2.50
N ARG A 255 13.10 5.44 3.41
CA ARG A 255 14.01 4.32 3.17
C ARG A 255 13.20 3.10 2.80
N GLU A 256 13.43 2.58 1.60
CA GLU A 256 12.78 1.37 1.11
C GLU A 256 13.51 0.10 1.60
N THR A 257 12.74 -0.94 1.87
CA THR A 257 13.27 -2.30 2.01
C THR A 257 13.88 -2.74 0.69
N GLU A 258 15.10 -3.27 0.72
CA GLU A 258 15.75 -3.89 -0.43
C GLU A 258 16.05 -5.36 -0.15
N TYR A 259 15.92 -6.18 -1.18
CA TYR A 259 16.30 -7.59 -1.16
C TYR A 259 17.40 -7.87 -2.17
N THR A 260 18.18 -8.90 -1.91
CA THR A 260 19.30 -9.33 -2.73
C THR A 260 18.87 -10.47 -3.64
N ILE A 261 19.12 -10.35 -4.94
CA ILE A 261 19.06 -11.45 -5.90
C ILE A 261 20.47 -11.94 -6.17
N GLN A 262 20.72 -13.23 -5.92
CA GLN A 262 21.95 -13.92 -6.30
C GLN A 262 21.75 -14.68 -7.61
N TYR A 263 22.71 -14.59 -8.52
CA TYR A 263 22.66 -15.24 -9.83
C TYR A 263 23.63 -16.43 -9.89
N VAL A 264 23.11 -17.61 -10.21
CA VAL A 264 23.86 -18.84 -10.42
C VAL A 264 23.75 -19.23 -11.89
N THR A 265 24.85 -19.15 -12.63
CA THR A 265 24.85 -19.28 -14.10
C THR A 265 25.57 -20.52 -14.63
N ASP A 266 26.11 -21.35 -13.72
CA ASP A 266 26.86 -22.58 -14.06
C ASP A 266 27.90 -22.38 -15.21
N GLY A 267 28.71 -21.32 -15.08
CA GLY A 267 29.79 -20.96 -16.04
C GLY A 267 29.40 -19.92 -17.09
N GLY A 268 28.21 -19.33 -16.97
CA GLY A 268 27.84 -18.09 -17.65
C GLY A 268 28.19 -16.86 -16.84
N MET A 269 27.89 -15.68 -17.37
CA MET A 269 28.11 -14.37 -16.77
C MET A 269 26.85 -13.54 -16.88
N VAL A 270 26.61 -12.66 -15.90
CA VAL A 270 25.50 -11.69 -15.92
C VAL A 270 26.10 -10.29 -15.97
N TYR A 271 25.55 -9.44 -16.82
CA TYR A 271 25.99 -8.08 -17.00
C TYR A 271 24.86 -7.09 -16.75
N ARG A 272 25.18 -5.96 -16.17
CA ARG A 272 24.31 -4.77 -16.08
C ARG A 272 25.08 -3.52 -16.49
N ASP A 273 24.36 -2.45 -16.73
CA ASP A 273 24.97 -1.13 -16.92
C ASP A 273 25.75 -0.72 -15.68
N ASN A 274 26.94 -0.17 -15.91
CA ASN A 274 27.78 0.33 -14.83
C ASN A 274 27.27 1.70 -14.37
N PRO A 275 26.79 1.84 -13.11
CA PRO A 275 26.24 3.10 -12.62
C PRO A 275 27.30 4.21 -12.54
N ASP A 276 28.59 3.85 -12.34
CA ASP A 276 29.71 4.79 -12.23
C ASP A 276 30.30 5.20 -13.57
N LYS A 277 29.98 4.45 -14.66
CA LYS A 277 30.52 4.67 -15.98
C LYS A 277 29.44 4.44 -17.06
N PRO A 278 28.66 5.49 -17.39
CA PRO A 278 27.60 5.40 -18.38
C PRO A 278 28.10 4.87 -19.72
N GLY A 279 27.43 3.83 -20.24
CA GLY A 279 27.77 3.17 -21.50
C GLY A 279 28.76 1.99 -21.39
N GLU A 280 29.27 1.70 -20.20
CA GLU A 280 30.02 0.46 -19.92
C GLU A 280 29.11 -0.53 -19.17
N SER A 281 29.28 -1.82 -19.45
CA SER A 281 28.66 -2.90 -18.69
C SER A 281 29.61 -3.45 -17.65
N MET A 282 29.07 -3.87 -16.51
CA MET A 282 29.83 -4.54 -15.46
C MET A 282 29.25 -5.94 -15.20
N GLU A 283 30.14 -6.90 -14.95
CA GLU A 283 29.75 -8.23 -14.51
C GLU A 283 29.25 -8.18 -13.07
N ILE A 284 28.14 -8.88 -12.82
CA ILE A 284 27.53 -9.01 -11.49
C ILE A 284 27.25 -10.47 -11.16
N THR A 285 27.33 -10.82 -9.88
CA THR A 285 26.87 -12.09 -9.33
C THR A 285 25.64 -11.93 -8.46
N GLN A 286 25.34 -10.69 -8.10
CA GLN A 286 24.17 -10.31 -7.29
C GLN A 286 23.76 -8.87 -7.57
N GLN A 287 22.52 -8.54 -7.22
CA GLN A 287 22.04 -7.15 -7.19
C GLN A 287 21.03 -6.96 -6.07
N LYS A 288 20.91 -5.73 -5.59
CA LYS A 288 19.86 -5.31 -4.66
C LYS A 288 18.79 -4.54 -5.42
N LEU A 289 17.54 -4.85 -5.12
CA LEU A 289 16.38 -4.19 -5.69
C LEU A 289 15.35 -3.90 -4.58
N PRO A 290 14.55 -2.84 -4.73
CA PRO A 290 13.47 -2.55 -3.80
C PRO A 290 12.47 -3.70 -3.69
N ALA A 291 11.96 -3.94 -2.49
CA ALA A 291 10.88 -4.90 -2.25
C ALA A 291 9.67 -4.60 -3.14
N GLY A 292 9.07 -5.66 -3.69
CA GLY A 292 7.94 -5.55 -4.61
C GLY A 292 8.30 -5.22 -6.06
N THR A 293 9.60 -5.09 -6.40
CA THR A 293 10.05 -4.97 -7.80
C THR A 293 9.58 -6.20 -8.59
N THR A 294 9.00 -5.98 -9.77
CA THR A 294 8.66 -7.07 -10.69
C THR A 294 9.92 -7.68 -11.28
N LEU A 295 9.92 -9.00 -11.50
CA LEU A 295 11.08 -9.74 -11.99
C LEU A 295 11.13 -9.81 -13.52
N ASN A 296 10.39 -8.96 -14.23
CA ASN A 296 10.32 -8.93 -15.69
C ASN A 296 11.58 -8.40 -16.40
N ASP A 297 12.34 -7.52 -15.74
CA ASP A 297 13.49 -6.81 -16.32
C ASP A 297 14.83 -7.26 -15.72
N LEU A 298 14.92 -8.53 -15.32
CA LEU A 298 16.17 -9.09 -14.82
C LEU A 298 17.22 -9.16 -15.94
N PRO A 299 18.51 -8.94 -15.62
CA PRO A 299 19.57 -9.03 -16.60
C PRO A 299 19.68 -10.44 -17.18
N LEU A 300 20.09 -10.53 -18.44
CA LEU A 300 20.26 -11.81 -19.13
C LEU A 300 21.60 -12.47 -18.74
N ALA A 301 21.58 -13.79 -18.60
CA ALA A 301 22.81 -14.56 -18.47
C ALA A 301 23.40 -14.84 -19.85
N VAL A 302 24.72 -14.74 -19.98
CA VAL A 302 25.48 -15.01 -21.22
C VAL A 302 26.45 -16.15 -20.99
N ARG A 303 26.36 -17.20 -21.81
CA ARG A 303 27.29 -18.32 -21.80
C ARG A 303 27.67 -18.71 -23.24
N LYS A 304 28.97 -18.99 -23.46
CA LYS A 304 29.47 -19.39 -24.80
C LYS A 304 28.73 -20.63 -25.28
N SER A 305 28.25 -20.58 -26.51
CA SER A 305 27.58 -21.68 -27.20
C SER A 305 26.27 -22.15 -26.54
N SER A 306 25.62 -21.29 -25.78
CA SER A 306 24.34 -21.57 -25.17
C SER A 306 23.39 -20.39 -25.40
N THR A 307 22.08 -20.65 -25.39
CA THR A 307 21.03 -19.64 -25.43
C THR A 307 20.39 -19.54 -24.04
N PHE A 308 20.29 -18.34 -23.53
CA PHE A 308 19.55 -18.10 -22.28
C PHE A 308 18.05 -18.26 -22.51
N VAL A 309 17.40 -19.10 -21.74
CA VAL A 309 15.96 -19.39 -21.84
C VAL A 309 15.18 -18.59 -20.80
N GLY A 310 15.72 -18.46 -19.58
CA GLY A 310 15.06 -17.75 -18.48
C GLY A 310 15.77 -17.99 -17.15
N TRP A 311 15.29 -17.29 -16.14
CA TRP A 311 15.67 -17.51 -14.75
C TRP A 311 14.72 -18.49 -14.10
N CYS A 312 15.23 -19.32 -13.19
CA CYS A 312 14.49 -20.34 -12.45
C CYS A 312 14.70 -20.17 -10.96
N TYR A 313 13.69 -20.55 -10.16
CA TYR A 313 13.79 -20.58 -8.71
C TYR A 313 14.54 -21.81 -8.18
N ASP A 314 14.59 -22.87 -8.95
CA ASP A 314 15.27 -24.11 -8.63
C ASP A 314 16.43 -24.41 -9.62
N ARG A 315 17.42 -25.17 -9.17
CA ARG A 315 18.63 -25.48 -9.95
C ARG A 315 18.34 -26.36 -11.16
N GLU A 316 17.32 -27.19 -11.07
CA GLU A 316 16.85 -28.09 -12.12
C GLU A 316 16.04 -27.34 -13.20
N CYS A 317 15.75 -26.07 -12.98
CA CYS A 317 14.94 -25.23 -13.85
C CYS A 317 13.57 -25.84 -14.16
N THR A 318 12.90 -26.32 -13.13
CA THR A 318 11.51 -26.82 -13.23
C THR A 318 10.49 -25.74 -12.91
N ASP A 319 10.90 -24.69 -12.16
CA ASP A 319 10.08 -23.55 -11.76
C ASP A 319 10.69 -22.24 -12.28
N TYR A 320 10.10 -21.71 -13.36
CA TYR A 320 10.56 -20.50 -14.02
C TYR A 320 10.02 -19.25 -13.35
N VAL A 321 10.85 -18.19 -13.32
CA VAL A 321 10.42 -16.85 -12.93
C VAL A 321 9.41 -16.31 -13.96
N ASP A 322 8.22 -15.92 -13.50
CA ASP A 322 7.22 -15.26 -14.32
C ASP A 322 7.41 -13.73 -14.30
N SER A 323 7.03 -13.09 -15.40
CA SER A 323 7.10 -11.63 -15.55
C SER A 323 6.26 -10.84 -14.52
N GLU A 324 5.23 -11.47 -13.95
CA GLU A 324 4.37 -10.89 -12.92
C GLU A 324 4.89 -11.15 -11.50
N ASP A 325 5.90 -12.01 -11.35
CA ASP A 325 6.50 -12.30 -10.06
C ASP A 325 7.14 -11.06 -9.45
N ARG A 326 7.09 -10.99 -8.12
CA ARG A 326 7.61 -9.85 -7.36
C ARG A 326 8.66 -10.28 -6.35
N LEU A 327 9.65 -9.43 -6.17
CA LEU A 327 10.72 -9.61 -5.18
C LEU A 327 10.17 -9.38 -3.77
N LEU A 328 9.94 -10.46 -3.02
CA LEU A 328 9.35 -10.43 -1.67
C LEU A 328 10.32 -10.88 -0.57
N GLY A 329 11.56 -11.18 -0.92
CA GLY A 329 12.63 -11.63 -0.04
C GLY A 329 13.92 -11.80 -0.85
N ASP A 330 15.01 -12.15 -0.15
CA ASP A 330 16.26 -12.51 -0.82
C ASP A 330 16.03 -13.76 -1.68
N LEU A 331 16.55 -13.74 -2.93
CA LEU A 331 16.38 -14.81 -3.91
C LEU A 331 17.73 -15.33 -4.40
N THR A 332 17.76 -16.62 -4.75
CA THR A 332 18.79 -17.19 -5.61
C THR A 332 18.14 -17.67 -6.89
N LEU A 333 18.60 -17.15 -8.04
CA LEU A 333 18.08 -17.50 -9.35
C LEU A 333 19.12 -18.27 -10.15
N TYR A 334 18.66 -19.27 -10.88
CA TYR A 334 19.46 -20.18 -11.69
C TYR A 334 19.18 -19.95 -13.19
N ALA A 335 20.23 -20.00 -14.02
CA ALA A 335 20.11 -19.80 -15.46
C ALA A 335 20.00 -21.12 -16.23
#